data_bb695775bf62bbbb0bfa4394b2008466
#
_entry.id   bb695775bf62bbbb0bfa4394b2008466
#
_cell.length_a   1.000
_cell.length_b   1.000
_cell.length_c   1.000
_cell.angle_alpha   90.00
_cell.angle_beta   90.00
_cell.angle_gamma   90.00
#
_symmetry.space_group_name_H-M   'P 1'
#
loop_
_entity.id
_entity.type
_entity.pdbx_description
1 polymer ?
#
loop_
_entity_poly.entity_id
_entity_poly.type
_entity_poly.pdbx_seq_one_letter_code
_entity_poly.pdbx_strand_id
1 'polypeptide(L)'
;QTFEQAEYTIKTEDWPSVKRVPGTIKRVSWADGKEVIKDVYLENQRAHSGGVIRETWWLDYTLNRASKPNNQAIYYSSGGKAEGYVIYRIAAGTFEIVEWNYLTNTAFKALAGFIGSHSGSVQSFHWINGFAGKDLNDLMPTPAASVKILPYMMARIVELQTFLEKYPFQSGEKETYSLEIEDSYGPWNEGIWTITIDEQGKATVTKGAAEKEGTAALKADIQTWRSEEHT
;
A
#
# COMPACT_ATOMS: atom_id res chain seq x y z
N GLN A 1 -12.05 -10.81 3.87
CA GLN A 1 -11.37 -9.75 4.63
C GLN A 1 -11.70 -8.40 4.03
N THR A 2 -12.07 -7.43 4.86
CA THR A 2 -12.36 -6.05 4.44
C THR A 2 -11.11 -5.21 4.70
N PHE A 3 -10.68 -4.47 3.69
CA PHE A 3 -9.61 -3.49 3.81
C PHE A 3 -10.23 -2.10 3.94
N GLU A 4 -9.57 -1.26 4.70
CA GLU A 4 -9.97 0.12 4.96
C GLU A 4 -9.03 1.07 4.24
N GLN A 5 -9.57 2.24 3.88
CA GLN A 5 -8.81 3.37 3.38
C GLN A 5 -9.04 4.58 4.27
N ALA A 6 -8.06 5.46 4.35
CA ALA A 6 -8.14 6.70 5.09
C ALA A 6 -8.28 7.89 4.14
N GLU A 7 -9.33 8.67 4.31
CA GLU A 7 -9.55 9.93 3.63
C GLU A 7 -9.10 11.07 4.54
N TYR A 8 -8.16 11.86 4.05
CA TYR A 8 -7.57 13.00 4.77
C TYR A 8 -8.03 14.31 4.17
N THR A 9 -8.38 15.26 5.02
CA THR A 9 -8.62 16.65 4.63
C THR A 9 -7.87 17.56 5.58
N ILE A 10 -7.06 18.48 5.01
CA ILE A 10 -6.24 19.42 5.76
C ILE A 10 -6.48 20.80 5.18
N LYS A 11 -6.77 21.78 6.01
CA LYS A 11 -6.83 23.18 5.58
C LYS A 11 -5.43 23.68 5.22
N THR A 12 -5.35 24.64 4.32
CA THR A 12 -4.05 25.18 3.89
C THR A 12 -3.26 25.84 5.02
N GLU A 13 -3.95 26.45 5.99
CA GLU A 13 -3.35 27.06 7.18
C GLU A 13 -2.70 26.03 8.12
N ASP A 14 -3.21 24.79 8.11
CA ASP A 14 -2.76 23.69 8.97
C ASP A 14 -1.68 22.83 8.28
N TRP A 15 -1.42 23.06 6.98
CA TRP A 15 -0.38 22.31 6.27
C TRP A 15 1.01 22.63 6.82
N PRO A 16 1.84 21.63 7.15
CA PRO A 16 3.11 21.86 7.81
C PRO A 16 4.06 22.69 6.94
N SER A 17 4.69 23.68 7.55
CA SER A 17 5.79 24.40 6.92
C SER A 17 7.01 23.47 6.85
N VAL A 18 7.40 23.09 5.66
CA VAL A 18 8.55 22.21 5.43
C VAL A 18 9.76 23.03 5.02
N LYS A 19 10.85 22.91 5.78
CA LYS A 19 12.13 23.50 5.39
C LYS A 19 12.60 22.89 4.07
N ARG A 20 13.19 23.73 3.21
CA ARG A 20 13.76 23.31 1.94
C ARG A 20 14.80 22.19 2.19
N VAL A 21 14.66 21.09 1.46
CA VAL A 21 15.59 19.97 1.46
C VAL A 21 16.41 19.94 0.16
N PRO A 22 17.57 19.27 0.15
CA PRO A 22 18.36 19.07 -1.07
C PRO A 22 17.56 18.36 -2.16
N GLY A 23 17.95 18.54 -3.42
CA GLY A 23 17.31 17.91 -4.57
C GLY A 23 16.43 18.86 -5.36
N THR A 24 15.69 18.32 -6.32
CA THR A 24 14.89 19.10 -7.27
C THR A 24 13.55 18.44 -7.53
N ILE A 25 12.48 19.22 -7.59
CA ILE A 25 11.19 18.76 -8.07
C ILE A 25 10.96 19.26 -9.50
N LYS A 26 10.58 18.35 -10.39
CA LYS A 26 10.24 18.66 -11.77
C LYS A 26 8.79 18.29 -12.04
N ARG A 27 8.03 19.26 -12.59
CA ARG A 27 6.74 18.95 -13.22
C ARG A 27 7.04 18.35 -14.59
N VAL A 28 6.39 17.27 -14.92
CA VAL A 28 6.62 16.52 -16.16
C VAL A 28 5.30 16.22 -16.84
N SER A 29 5.33 16.01 -18.15
CA SER A 29 4.18 15.43 -18.86
C SER A 29 4.00 13.97 -18.47
N TRP A 30 2.81 13.42 -18.69
CA TRP A 30 2.59 11.99 -18.45
C TRP A 30 3.52 11.13 -19.32
N ALA A 31 3.67 11.50 -20.59
CA ALA A 31 4.53 10.78 -21.51
C ALA A 31 6.00 10.71 -21.06
N ASP A 32 6.50 11.80 -20.47
CA ASP A 32 7.90 11.88 -20.00
C ASP A 32 8.10 11.28 -18.60
N GLY A 33 7.06 11.24 -17.77
CA GLY A 33 7.15 10.85 -16.36
C GLY A 33 6.72 9.43 -16.02
N LYS A 34 5.89 8.79 -16.85
CA LYS A 34 5.21 7.54 -16.48
C LYS A 34 6.13 6.38 -16.13
N GLU A 35 7.22 6.18 -16.85
CA GLU A 35 8.18 5.10 -16.57
C GLU A 35 8.92 5.37 -15.24
N VAL A 36 9.33 6.60 -15.00
CA VAL A 36 9.95 6.99 -13.72
C VAL A 36 8.99 6.81 -12.54
N ILE A 37 7.73 7.17 -12.72
CA ILE A 37 6.65 6.97 -11.73
C ILE A 37 6.48 5.48 -11.45
N LYS A 38 6.46 4.64 -12.50
CA LYS A 38 6.37 3.19 -12.38
C LYS A 38 7.54 2.61 -11.60
N ASP A 39 8.76 3.03 -11.90
CA ASP A 39 9.97 2.55 -11.23
C ASP A 39 9.96 2.91 -9.74
N VAL A 40 9.64 4.16 -9.39
CA VAL A 40 9.51 4.59 -7.99
C VAL A 40 8.40 3.82 -7.28
N TYR A 41 7.26 3.58 -7.93
CA TYR A 41 6.19 2.77 -7.37
C TYR A 41 6.65 1.34 -7.08
N LEU A 42 7.27 0.67 -8.05
CA LEU A 42 7.75 -0.71 -7.89
C LEU A 42 8.82 -0.82 -6.80
N GLU A 43 9.73 0.15 -6.71
CA GLU A 43 10.73 0.19 -5.64
C GLU A 43 10.08 0.33 -4.26
N ASN A 44 9.07 1.19 -4.13
CA ASN A 44 8.30 1.33 -2.90
C ASN A 44 7.58 0.02 -2.53
N GLN A 45 6.99 -0.67 -3.52
CA GLN A 45 6.27 -1.93 -3.27
C GLN A 45 7.16 -3.09 -2.84
N ARG A 46 8.45 -3.09 -3.19
CA ARG A 46 9.40 -4.12 -2.73
C ARG A 46 9.56 -4.16 -1.21
N ALA A 47 9.33 -3.05 -0.54
CA ALA A 47 9.37 -2.97 0.92
C ALA A 47 8.06 -3.42 1.61
N HIS A 48 7.04 -3.78 0.83
CA HIS A 48 5.71 -4.10 1.35
C HIS A 48 5.19 -5.40 0.74
N SER A 49 4.61 -6.27 1.56
CA SER A 49 3.93 -7.48 1.09
C SER A 49 2.54 -7.12 0.55
N GLY A 50 2.13 -7.78 -0.54
CA GLY A 50 0.78 -7.64 -1.10
C GLY A 50 0.56 -6.43 -2.00
N GLY A 51 1.63 -5.73 -2.41
CA GLY A 51 1.52 -4.66 -3.39
C GLY A 51 1.10 -5.17 -4.78
N VAL A 52 0.26 -4.40 -5.47
CA VAL A 52 -0.19 -4.73 -6.83
C VAL A 52 0.89 -4.36 -7.83
N ILE A 53 1.28 -5.30 -8.69
CA ILE A 53 2.13 -5.01 -9.86
C ILE A 53 1.28 -4.25 -10.88
N ARG A 54 1.70 -3.03 -11.20
CA ARG A 54 0.98 -2.14 -12.11
C ARG A 54 1.65 -2.14 -13.47
N GLU A 55 0.99 -2.74 -14.44
CA GLU A 55 1.41 -2.67 -15.83
C GLU A 55 1.18 -1.27 -16.43
N THR A 56 1.92 -0.92 -17.48
CA THR A 56 1.86 0.43 -18.09
C THR A 56 0.44 0.79 -18.53
N TRP A 57 -0.31 -0.15 -19.14
CA TRP A 57 -1.71 0.08 -19.54
C TRP A 57 -2.61 0.44 -18.36
N TRP A 58 -2.37 -0.17 -17.19
CA TRP A 58 -3.14 0.12 -15.97
C TRP A 58 -2.87 1.53 -15.47
N LEU A 59 -1.60 1.97 -15.49
CA LEU A 59 -1.21 3.33 -15.13
C LEU A 59 -1.87 4.35 -16.07
N ASP A 60 -1.83 4.10 -17.38
CA ASP A 60 -2.48 4.97 -18.37
C ASP A 60 -4.00 5.03 -18.13
N TYR A 61 -4.65 3.89 -17.88
CA TYR A 61 -6.08 3.82 -17.64
C TYR A 61 -6.51 4.50 -16.34
N THR A 62 -5.75 4.36 -15.26
CA THR A 62 -6.17 4.85 -13.94
C THR A 62 -5.69 6.26 -13.65
N LEU A 63 -4.48 6.63 -14.06
CA LEU A 63 -3.82 7.87 -13.67
C LEU A 63 -3.77 8.93 -14.78
N ASN A 64 -4.02 8.55 -16.04
CA ASN A 64 -3.99 9.47 -17.19
C ASN A 64 -5.30 9.50 -17.99
N ARG A 65 -6.43 9.51 -17.30
CA ARG A 65 -7.74 9.61 -17.98
C ARG A 65 -7.95 10.98 -18.60
N ALA A 66 -8.27 11.00 -19.88
CA ALA A 66 -8.59 12.25 -20.60
C ALA A 66 -9.75 13.05 -19.98
N SER A 67 -10.74 12.34 -19.36
CA SER A 67 -11.86 12.96 -18.68
C SER A 67 -11.53 13.62 -17.34
N LYS A 68 -10.38 13.28 -16.74
CA LYS A 68 -9.88 13.85 -15.48
C LYS A 68 -8.35 13.97 -15.55
N PRO A 69 -7.84 14.98 -16.25
CA PRO A 69 -6.40 15.15 -16.40
C PRO A 69 -5.73 15.41 -15.04
N ASN A 70 -4.65 14.71 -14.81
CA ASN A 70 -3.81 14.87 -13.63
C ASN A 70 -2.53 15.61 -13.98
N ASN A 71 -2.01 16.34 -13.01
CA ASN A 71 -0.65 16.87 -13.05
C ASN A 71 0.27 15.90 -12.30
N GLN A 72 1.54 15.86 -12.65
CA GLN A 72 2.55 15.09 -11.97
C GLN A 72 3.81 15.88 -11.71
N ALA A 73 4.42 15.61 -10.55
CA ALA A 73 5.72 16.13 -10.19
C ALA A 73 6.58 15.01 -9.60
N ILE A 74 7.84 14.98 -10.00
CA ILE A 74 8.81 13.97 -9.58
C ILE A 74 9.93 14.66 -8.80
N TYR A 75 10.26 14.11 -7.65
CA TYR A 75 11.40 14.53 -6.87
C TYR A 75 12.64 13.71 -7.26
N TYR A 76 13.72 14.44 -7.53
CA TYR A 76 15.04 13.90 -7.79
C TYR A 76 15.98 14.31 -6.65
N SER A 77 16.68 13.36 -6.06
CA SER A 77 17.72 13.60 -5.07
C SER A 77 18.89 14.40 -5.65
N SER A 78 19.81 14.86 -4.82
CA SER A 78 21.03 15.57 -5.25
C SER A 78 21.91 14.74 -6.19
N GLY A 79 21.82 13.41 -6.09
CA GLY A 79 22.48 12.46 -7.00
C GLY A 79 21.73 12.23 -8.31
N GLY A 80 20.60 12.89 -8.56
CA GLY A 80 19.81 12.75 -9.78
C GLY A 80 18.90 11.53 -9.82
N LYS A 81 18.84 10.72 -8.76
CA LYS A 81 17.91 9.56 -8.67
C LYS A 81 16.50 10.07 -8.36
N ALA A 82 15.50 9.55 -9.06
CA ALA A 82 14.10 9.76 -8.72
C ALA A 82 13.77 8.97 -7.45
N GLU A 83 13.28 9.65 -6.41
CA GLU A 83 13.00 9.05 -5.10
C GLU A 83 11.58 9.32 -4.60
N GLY A 84 10.76 9.98 -5.42
CA GLY A 84 9.37 10.20 -5.07
C GLY A 84 8.61 10.93 -6.16
N TYR A 85 7.29 10.83 -6.10
CA TYR A 85 6.40 11.55 -7.01
C TYR A 85 5.07 11.88 -6.33
N VAL A 86 4.38 12.87 -6.89
CA VAL A 86 2.99 13.17 -6.59
C VAL A 86 2.20 13.33 -7.89
N ILE A 87 1.04 12.70 -7.94
CA ILE A 87 0.03 12.87 -8.98
C ILE A 87 -1.13 13.62 -8.34
N TYR A 88 -1.55 14.74 -8.92
CA TYR A 88 -2.50 15.63 -8.29
C TYR A 88 -3.41 16.34 -9.28
N ARG A 89 -4.50 16.86 -8.78
CA ARG A 89 -5.42 17.79 -9.48
C ARG A 89 -5.67 19.00 -8.62
N ILE A 90 -6.00 20.10 -9.25
CA ILE A 90 -6.51 21.28 -8.57
C ILE A 90 -7.89 21.58 -9.16
N ALA A 91 -8.91 21.48 -8.32
CA ALA A 91 -10.29 21.72 -8.72
C ALA A 91 -11.10 22.29 -7.55
N ALA A 92 -11.99 23.22 -7.83
CA ALA A 92 -12.92 23.80 -6.86
C ALA A 92 -12.26 24.27 -5.53
N GLY A 93 -11.06 24.85 -5.61
CA GLY A 93 -10.33 25.30 -4.43
C GLY A 93 -9.65 24.22 -3.61
N THR A 94 -9.60 22.99 -4.11
CA THR A 94 -8.95 21.86 -3.45
C THR A 94 -7.77 21.36 -4.26
N PHE A 95 -6.64 21.11 -3.59
CA PHE A 95 -5.53 20.35 -4.12
C PHE A 95 -5.76 18.87 -3.77
N GLU A 96 -6.17 18.09 -4.74
CA GLU A 96 -6.44 16.66 -4.59
C GLU A 96 -5.18 15.86 -4.91
N ILE A 97 -4.63 15.19 -3.94
CA ILE A 97 -3.53 14.23 -4.11
C ILE A 97 -4.15 12.91 -4.57
N VAL A 98 -3.97 12.58 -5.84
CA VAL A 98 -4.47 11.34 -6.44
C VAL A 98 -3.60 10.16 -6.02
N GLU A 99 -2.29 10.37 -6.04
CA GLU A 99 -1.31 9.39 -5.58
C GLU A 99 -0.03 10.08 -5.16
N TRP A 100 0.57 9.59 -4.10
CA TRP A 100 1.81 10.09 -3.55
C TRP A 100 2.69 8.94 -3.07
N ASN A 101 3.89 8.80 -3.63
CA ASN A 101 4.87 7.79 -3.25
C ASN A 101 6.25 8.41 -3.03
N TYR A 102 6.98 7.88 -2.06
CA TYR A 102 8.33 8.32 -1.71
C TYR A 102 9.15 7.16 -1.14
N LEU A 103 10.42 7.14 -1.48
CA LEU A 103 11.38 6.11 -1.04
C LEU A 103 12.17 6.54 0.20
N THR A 104 12.25 7.85 0.46
CA THR A 104 13.04 8.43 1.55
C THR A 104 12.27 9.53 2.28
N ASN A 105 12.64 9.78 3.54
CA ASN A 105 12.08 10.89 4.30
C ASN A 105 12.41 12.27 3.68
N THR A 106 13.55 12.38 2.97
CA THR A 106 13.89 13.59 2.22
C THR A 106 12.92 13.81 1.06
N ALA A 107 12.59 12.76 0.31
CA ALA A 107 11.60 12.79 -0.76
C ALA A 107 10.21 13.17 -0.21
N PHE A 108 9.79 12.58 0.92
CA PHE A 108 8.56 12.97 1.61
C PHE A 108 8.52 14.46 1.90
N LYS A 109 9.55 15.00 2.58
CA LYS A 109 9.64 16.43 2.92
C LYS A 109 9.63 17.32 1.68
N ALA A 110 10.36 16.94 0.61
CA ALA A 110 10.38 17.70 -0.62
C ALA A 110 8.98 17.79 -1.25
N LEU A 111 8.30 16.65 -1.37
CA LEU A 111 6.95 16.59 -1.94
C LEU A 111 5.92 17.31 -1.05
N ALA A 112 6.01 17.19 0.27
CA ALA A 112 5.16 17.95 1.20
C ALA A 112 5.37 19.46 1.05
N GLY A 113 6.62 19.91 0.91
CA GLY A 113 6.93 21.31 0.62
C GLY A 113 6.37 21.79 -0.73
N PHE A 114 6.43 20.95 -1.76
CA PHE A 114 5.85 21.22 -3.07
C PHE A 114 4.32 21.36 -2.98
N ILE A 115 3.64 20.43 -2.32
CA ILE A 115 2.19 20.48 -2.10
C ILE A 115 1.84 21.76 -1.36
N GLY A 116 2.52 22.04 -0.25
CA GLY A 116 2.30 23.25 0.56
C GLY A 116 2.55 24.57 -0.19
N SER A 117 3.39 24.58 -1.21
CA SER A 117 3.62 25.78 -2.04
C SER A 117 2.37 26.25 -2.80
N HIS A 118 1.33 25.41 -2.89
CA HIS A 118 0.06 25.74 -3.51
C HIS A 118 -0.96 26.37 -2.54
N SER A 119 -0.64 26.53 -1.26
CA SER A 119 -1.55 27.06 -0.23
C SER A 119 -2.18 28.42 -0.58
N GLY A 120 -1.48 29.25 -1.35
CA GLY A 120 -2.02 30.52 -1.82
C GLY A 120 -3.07 30.42 -2.93
N SER A 121 -3.26 29.23 -3.52
CA SER A 121 -4.16 29.02 -4.68
C SER A 121 -5.32 28.07 -4.37
N VAL A 122 -5.32 27.43 -3.21
CA VAL A 122 -6.34 26.45 -2.79
C VAL A 122 -6.76 26.72 -1.34
N GLN A 123 -7.85 26.13 -0.90
CA GLN A 123 -8.37 26.25 0.46
C GLN A 123 -8.03 25.02 1.32
N SER A 124 -7.88 23.87 0.67
CA SER A 124 -7.60 22.60 1.35
C SER A 124 -6.79 21.66 0.49
N PHE A 125 -6.15 20.73 1.17
CA PHE A 125 -5.52 19.55 0.61
C PHE A 125 -6.38 18.33 0.94
N HIS A 126 -6.61 17.48 -0.04
CA HIS A 126 -7.40 16.26 0.09
C HIS A 126 -6.62 15.08 -0.43
N TRP A 127 -6.70 13.96 0.28
CA TRP A 127 -5.98 12.76 -0.08
C TRP A 127 -6.70 11.51 0.43
N ILE A 128 -6.72 10.47 -0.39
CA ILE A 128 -7.21 9.15 0.00
C ILE A 128 -6.02 8.18 -0.04
N ASN A 129 -5.69 7.62 1.12
CA ASN A 129 -4.68 6.58 1.24
C ASN A 129 -5.35 5.21 1.24
N GLY A 130 -4.99 4.36 0.31
CA GLY A 130 -5.49 2.99 0.23
C GLY A 130 -5.06 2.07 1.39
N PHE A 131 -4.24 2.57 2.31
CA PHE A 131 -3.77 1.84 3.47
C PHE A 131 -3.93 2.69 4.73
N ALA A 132 -4.92 2.33 5.56
CA ALA A 132 -5.24 3.08 6.78
C ALA A 132 -4.19 2.96 7.90
N GLY A 133 -3.26 1.99 7.80
CA GLY A 133 -2.24 1.73 8.82
C GLY A 133 -1.09 2.73 8.91
N LYS A 134 -1.03 3.74 8.03
CA LYS A 134 -0.05 4.84 8.13
C LYS A 134 -0.79 6.13 8.39
N ASP A 135 -0.73 6.63 9.61
CA ASP A 135 -1.34 7.90 9.96
C ASP A 135 -0.46 9.06 9.45
N LEU A 136 -1.05 9.92 8.60
CA LEU A 136 -0.39 11.13 8.14
C LEU A 136 -0.05 12.07 9.29
N ASN A 137 -0.87 12.09 10.35
CA ASN A 137 -0.63 12.91 11.52
C ASN A 137 0.67 12.55 12.24
N ASP A 138 1.13 11.30 12.17
CA ASP A 138 2.41 10.86 12.74
C ASP A 138 3.62 11.45 11.98
N LEU A 139 3.42 11.81 10.72
CA LEU A 139 4.45 12.40 9.87
C LEU A 139 4.47 13.93 9.93
N MET A 140 3.47 14.55 10.54
CA MET A 140 3.33 16.00 10.62
C MET A 140 3.77 16.54 11.99
N PRO A 141 4.35 17.75 12.02
CA PRO A 141 4.72 18.40 13.28
C PRO A 141 3.52 18.67 14.20
N THR A 142 2.34 18.85 13.62
CA THR A 142 1.08 19.09 14.33
C THR A 142 -0.01 18.24 13.68
N PRO A 143 -0.68 17.37 14.43
CA PRO A 143 -1.75 16.52 13.89
C PRO A 143 -3.02 17.35 13.66
N ALA A 144 -3.17 17.90 12.47
CA ALA A 144 -4.29 18.76 12.09
C ALA A 144 -5.17 18.16 10.97
N ALA A 145 -4.83 16.96 10.49
CA ALA A 145 -5.62 16.30 9.45
C ALA A 145 -6.93 15.75 10.03
N SER A 146 -8.05 16.10 9.40
CA SER A 146 -9.30 15.36 9.59
C SER A 146 -9.20 14.04 8.84
N VAL A 147 -9.41 12.93 9.55
CA VAL A 147 -9.28 11.56 9.01
C VAL A 147 -10.63 10.87 9.06
N LYS A 148 -11.07 10.32 7.94
CA LYS A 148 -12.26 9.49 7.84
C LYS A 148 -11.88 8.11 7.33
N ILE A 149 -12.23 7.06 8.09
CA ILE A 149 -11.99 5.68 7.71
C ILE A 149 -13.18 5.17 6.90
N LEU A 150 -12.89 4.62 5.74
CA LEU A 150 -13.89 4.13 4.79
C LEU A 150 -13.59 2.67 4.41
N PRO A 151 -14.62 1.84 4.19
CA PRO A 151 -14.43 0.55 3.52
C PRO A 151 -13.82 0.77 2.13
N TYR A 152 -12.82 -0.03 1.78
CA TYR A 152 -12.14 0.09 0.49
C TYR A 152 -12.43 -1.09 -0.42
N MET A 153 -11.92 -2.24 -0.07
CA MET A 153 -12.09 -3.46 -0.84
C MET A 153 -12.25 -4.67 0.05
N MET A 154 -12.78 -5.73 -0.52
CA MET A 154 -12.77 -7.04 0.10
C MET A 154 -11.84 -7.96 -0.68
N ALA A 155 -11.08 -8.78 0.05
CA ALA A 155 -10.28 -9.83 -0.56
C ALA A 155 -10.64 -11.18 0.07
N ARG A 156 -10.51 -12.23 -0.73
CA ARG A 156 -10.76 -13.59 -0.34
C ARG A 156 -9.68 -14.50 -0.92
N ILE A 157 -9.23 -15.47 -0.15
CA ILE A 157 -8.40 -16.57 -0.65
C ILE A 157 -9.32 -17.48 -1.48
N VAL A 158 -9.06 -17.56 -2.78
CA VAL A 158 -9.84 -18.42 -3.69
C VAL A 158 -9.35 -19.85 -3.63
N GLU A 159 -8.04 -20.05 -3.56
CA GLU A 159 -7.40 -21.35 -3.55
C GLU A 159 -6.29 -21.35 -2.48
N LEU A 160 -6.57 -22.06 -1.39
CA LEU A 160 -5.77 -22.01 -0.16
C LEU A 160 -4.35 -22.53 -0.37
N GLN A 161 -4.21 -23.68 -1.03
CA GLN A 161 -2.93 -24.34 -1.23
C GLN A 161 -1.95 -23.41 -1.96
N THR A 162 -2.33 -22.94 -3.14
CA THR A 162 -1.49 -22.05 -3.97
C THR A 162 -1.20 -20.74 -3.26
N PHE A 163 -2.16 -20.20 -2.50
CA PHE A 163 -1.94 -18.98 -1.74
C PHE A 163 -0.84 -19.17 -0.70
N LEU A 164 -0.93 -20.22 0.11
CA LEU A 164 0.04 -20.50 1.17
C LEU A 164 1.43 -20.89 0.64
N GLU A 165 1.49 -21.65 -0.45
CA GLU A 165 2.76 -22.02 -1.08
C GLU A 165 3.51 -20.82 -1.68
N LYS A 166 2.78 -19.75 -2.03
CA LYS A 166 3.34 -18.49 -2.54
C LYS A 166 3.51 -17.41 -1.48
N TYR A 167 2.95 -17.61 -0.29
CA TYR A 167 3.04 -16.63 0.78
C TYR A 167 4.49 -16.56 1.31
N PRO A 168 5.07 -15.35 1.43
CA PRO A 168 6.44 -15.18 1.91
C PRO A 168 6.49 -15.26 3.44
N PHE A 169 6.55 -16.47 3.98
CA PHE A 169 6.75 -16.65 5.41
C PHE A 169 8.14 -16.18 5.83
N GLN A 170 8.27 -15.80 7.09
CA GLN A 170 9.58 -15.47 7.65
C GLN A 170 10.49 -16.70 7.69
N SER A 171 11.76 -16.52 7.38
CA SER A 171 12.78 -17.56 7.58
C SER A 171 12.97 -17.83 9.07
N GLY A 172 13.09 -19.10 9.45
CA GLY A 172 13.19 -19.50 10.86
C GLY A 172 13.45 -20.99 11.00
N GLU A 173 13.07 -21.57 12.14
CA GLU A 173 13.09 -23.02 12.32
C GLU A 173 11.97 -23.65 11.50
N LYS A 174 12.20 -24.91 11.07
CA LYS A 174 11.17 -25.67 10.35
C LYS A 174 9.97 -25.93 11.27
N GLU A 175 8.81 -25.50 10.83
CA GLU A 175 7.56 -25.62 11.57
C GLU A 175 6.48 -26.34 10.76
N THR A 176 5.59 -27.04 11.47
CA THR A 176 4.46 -27.72 10.84
C THR A 176 3.19 -27.43 11.64
N TYR A 177 2.17 -26.99 10.94
CA TYR A 177 0.86 -26.63 11.49
C TYR A 177 -0.23 -27.48 10.85
N SER A 178 -1.27 -27.82 11.64
CA SER A 178 -2.55 -28.32 11.13
C SER A 178 -3.60 -27.23 11.21
N LEU A 179 -4.32 -27.02 10.12
CA LEU A 179 -5.32 -25.97 9.98
C LEU A 179 -6.63 -26.60 9.49
N GLU A 180 -7.71 -26.49 10.28
CA GLU A 180 -9.05 -26.86 9.86
C GLU A 180 -9.76 -25.64 9.27
N ILE A 181 -10.11 -25.71 7.98
CA ILE A 181 -10.76 -24.62 7.25
C ILE A 181 -12.23 -24.92 6.99
N GLU A 182 -13.07 -23.96 7.32
CA GLU A 182 -14.47 -23.90 6.91
C GLU A 182 -14.61 -22.84 5.80
N ASP A 183 -15.17 -23.20 4.66
CA ASP A 183 -15.37 -22.32 3.51
C ASP A 183 -16.67 -22.64 2.74
N SER A 184 -17.78 -22.08 3.19
CA SER A 184 -19.11 -22.32 2.57
C SER A 184 -19.22 -21.88 1.12
N TYR A 185 -18.32 -21.03 0.63
CA TYR A 185 -18.32 -20.54 -0.76
C TYR A 185 -17.25 -21.19 -1.64
N GLY A 186 -16.37 -22.00 -1.06
CA GLY A 186 -15.29 -22.66 -1.75
C GLY A 186 -15.01 -24.05 -1.15
N PRO A 187 -15.89 -25.04 -1.37
CA PRO A 187 -15.80 -26.36 -0.73
C PRO A 187 -14.50 -27.10 -1.02
N TRP A 188 -13.76 -26.70 -2.05
CA TRP A 188 -12.42 -27.25 -2.34
C TRP A 188 -11.37 -26.83 -1.29
N ASN A 189 -11.59 -25.73 -0.57
CA ASN A 189 -10.73 -25.28 0.53
C ASN A 189 -11.09 -25.95 1.87
N GLU A 190 -12.30 -26.50 2.00
CA GLU A 190 -12.76 -27.10 3.26
C GLU A 190 -11.94 -28.32 3.67
N GLY A 191 -11.78 -28.46 4.97
CA GLY A 191 -11.15 -29.63 5.60
C GLY A 191 -9.84 -29.29 6.32
N ILE A 192 -9.11 -30.35 6.68
CA ILE A 192 -7.85 -30.21 7.40
C ILE A 192 -6.71 -30.11 6.40
N TRP A 193 -5.82 -29.16 6.66
CA TRP A 193 -4.63 -28.91 5.87
C TRP A 193 -3.38 -28.98 6.73
N THR A 194 -2.33 -29.62 6.24
CA THR A 194 -1.01 -29.59 6.86
C THR A 194 -0.12 -28.62 6.11
N ILE A 195 0.46 -27.67 6.84
CA ILE A 195 1.33 -26.62 6.32
C ILE A 195 2.70 -26.82 6.96
N THR A 196 3.72 -27.10 6.17
CA THR A 196 5.10 -27.20 6.63
C THR A 196 5.89 -26.03 6.04
N ILE A 197 6.45 -25.19 6.90
CA ILE A 197 7.29 -24.04 6.53
C ILE A 197 8.75 -24.46 6.77
N ASP A 198 9.58 -24.39 5.75
CA ASP A 198 11.00 -24.70 5.84
C ASP A 198 11.82 -23.54 6.43
N GLU A 199 13.10 -23.75 6.67
CA GLU A 199 14.01 -22.77 7.23
C GLU A 199 14.17 -21.50 6.37
N GLN A 200 13.85 -21.59 5.09
CA GLN A 200 13.89 -20.47 4.13
C GLN A 200 12.55 -19.71 4.04
N GLY A 201 11.53 -20.15 4.80
CA GLY A 201 10.20 -19.55 4.78
C GLY A 201 9.33 -20.01 3.61
N LYS A 202 9.67 -21.14 2.95
CA LYS A 202 8.86 -21.71 1.89
C LYS A 202 7.89 -22.74 2.46
N ALA A 203 6.61 -22.59 2.15
CA ALA A 203 5.58 -23.53 2.59
C ALA A 203 5.37 -24.68 1.60
N THR A 204 5.14 -25.85 2.16
CA THR A 204 4.56 -27.03 1.49
C THR A 204 3.22 -27.32 2.13
N VAL A 205 2.17 -27.41 1.33
CA VAL A 205 0.78 -27.52 1.80
C VAL A 205 0.14 -28.77 1.24
N THR A 206 -0.43 -29.59 2.13
CA THR A 206 -1.12 -30.82 1.75
C THR A 206 -2.47 -30.93 2.45
N LYS A 207 -3.47 -31.47 1.76
CA LYS A 207 -4.79 -31.70 2.36
C LYS A 207 -4.73 -33.00 3.19
N GLY A 208 -5.10 -32.92 4.47
CA GLY A 208 -5.07 -34.00 5.43
C GLY A 208 -4.42 -33.58 6.75
N ALA A 209 -4.64 -34.34 7.80
CA ALA A 209 -4.03 -34.12 9.09
C ALA A 209 -2.52 -34.48 9.06
N ALA A 210 -1.72 -33.75 9.86
CA ALA A 210 -0.33 -34.11 10.10
C ALA A 210 -0.29 -35.45 10.87
N GLU A 211 0.57 -36.40 10.47
CA GLU A 211 0.74 -37.70 11.12
C GLU A 211 1.35 -37.63 12.54
N LYS A 212 1.68 -36.44 13.04
CA LYS A 212 2.23 -36.28 14.39
C LYS A 212 1.13 -36.15 15.42
N GLU A 213 1.04 -37.11 16.32
CA GLU A 213 0.26 -37.03 17.56
C GLU A 213 0.65 -35.77 18.35
N GLY A 214 -0.37 -34.94 18.69
CA GLY A 214 -0.21 -33.81 19.57
C GLY A 214 -0.25 -32.42 18.89
N THR A 215 -0.35 -32.33 17.57
CA THR A 215 -0.56 -31.04 16.90
C THR A 215 -2.04 -30.69 16.88
N ALA A 216 -2.48 -29.80 17.76
CA ALA A 216 -3.86 -29.31 17.72
C ALA A 216 -4.10 -28.57 16.39
N ALA A 217 -5.16 -28.95 15.68
CA ALA A 217 -5.56 -28.22 14.49
C ALA A 217 -6.11 -26.85 14.90
N LEU A 218 -5.55 -25.78 14.36
CA LEU A 218 -6.12 -24.45 14.47
C LEU A 218 -7.38 -24.41 13.59
N LYS A 219 -8.52 -24.09 14.20
CA LYS A 219 -9.76 -23.96 13.45
C LYS A 219 -9.92 -22.51 12.99
N ALA A 220 -10.11 -22.30 11.70
CA ALA A 220 -10.32 -20.97 11.11
C ALA A 220 -11.39 -20.99 10.03
N ASP A 221 -12.25 -19.97 10.04
CA ASP A 221 -13.06 -19.61 8.88
C ASP A 221 -12.15 -18.83 7.91
N ILE A 222 -12.17 -19.22 6.63
CA ILE A 222 -11.35 -18.56 5.59
C ILE A 222 -11.62 -17.07 5.47
N GLN A 223 -12.79 -16.58 5.90
CA GLN A 223 -13.15 -15.16 5.90
C GLN A 223 -12.57 -14.40 7.10
N THR A 224 -12.30 -15.07 8.21
CA THR A 224 -11.84 -14.48 9.47
C THR A 224 -10.36 -14.64 9.72
N TRP A 225 -9.62 -15.32 8.84
CA TRP A 225 -8.18 -15.40 8.96
C TRP A 225 -7.57 -14.00 8.85
N ARG A 226 -7.41 -13.38 9.99
CA ARG A 226 -6.52 -12.23 10.16
C ARG A 226 -5.13 -12.80 10.46
N SER A 227 -4.11 -12.29 9.77
CA SER A 227 -2.79 -12.33 10.35
C SER A 227 -2.89 -11.55 11.66
N GLU A 228 -2.89 -12.22 12.79
CA GLU A 228 -2.60 -11.58 14.07
C GLU A 228 -1.18 -11.07 13.93
N GLU A 229 -1.04 -9.77 13.75
CA GLU A 229 0.23 -9.09 13.92
C GLU A 229 0.61 -9.36 15.38
N HIS A 230 1.61 -10.17 15.57
CA HIS A 230 2.23 -10.34 16.87
C HIS A 230 2.83 -8.99 17.26
N THR A 231 2.24 -8.42 18.30
CA THR A 231 2.80 -7.32 19.10
C THR A 231 4.17 -7.70 19.66
#